data_5ba3c171bfe69c60dad322693b6f484c
#
_entry.id   5ba3c171bfe69c60dad322693b6f484c
#
_cell.length_a   1.000
_cell.length_b   1.000
_cell.length_c   1.000
_cell.angle_alpha   90.00
_cell.angle_beta   90.00
_cell.angle_gamma   90.00
#
_symmetry.space_group_name_H-M   'P 1'
#
loop_
_entity.id
_entity.type
_entity.pdbx_description
1 polymer ?
#
loop_
_entity_poly.entity_id
_entity_poly.type
_entity_poly.pdbx_seq_one_letter_code
_entity_poly.pdbx_strand_id
1 'polypeptide(L)'
;MARIKDESVRAVVAAADMVEVVSGRTPLRKAGARYSGRCPFHEERTPSFSVNPVEKLYHCFGCGKGGDVISFVRETESVDFVGAVEWLAQRFRVTLDYEETSARDEAKRERRDRLHSVLDQATAFYERHLWESAAGEPVRAYLASRGLREEVCREFRLGLSPGTGLARKAQEKGFTRDELRAAGLTNARGNDYFPPRLMFPLADARGRVIGFQARKLHEDDPLRGKYVNTPETELFHKSAVLYGLHLARTAIAKQERAVVVEGNTDVIALRQAGFEPTVASMGTALTERQLKELQRLTRRVYLCFDSDAAGEEATLRGMELATTLGFDVRVVTLPKGQDPADAPAGFEARLGRAESYVVYRVRLELERAPDKQEAFVRARAVLERAEDSPERQDALRLLADRLDLPRETLAGLGARAQATASLTEDLSPKMLVKGDRLERDTLAACVAYPSLVKLLTEVSPEHFDSALNRRFREHLVNGTADDDLVTLRAELDARAAREGLDERTGKELLLTLRERKLRRDLGEAELDRMKELHAALALVQAAFHEIR
;
A
#
# COMPACT_ATOMS: atom_id res chain seq x y z
N MET A 1 7.47 -9.94 18.89
CA MET A 1 6.50 -9.71 19.97
C MET A 1 5.85 -11.04 20.26
N ALA A 2 5.63 -11.36 21.53
CA ALA A 2 4.86 -12.53 21.86
C ALA A 2 3.46 -12.38 21.27
N ARG A 3 2.90 -13.42 20.66
CA ARG A 3 1.56 -13.40 20.08
C ARG A 3 0.57 -13.44 21.24
N ILE A 4 -0.39 -12.54 21.26
CA ILE A 4 -1.47 -12.56 22.24
C ILE A 4 -2.36 -13.74 21.89
N LYS A 5 -2.76 -14.55 22.90
CA LYS A 5 -3.66 -15.66 22.69
C LYS A 5 -5.00 -15.17 22.13
N ASP A 6 -5.56 -15.91 21.18
CA ASP A 6 -6.82 -15.55 20.52
C ASP A 6 -8.00 -15.40 21.52
N GLU A 7 -7.95 -16.12 22.64
CA GLU A 7 -8.92 -15.97 23.73
C GLU A 7 -8.81 -14.60 24.41
N SER A 8 -7.59 -14.11 24.66
CA SER A 8 -7.37 -12.77 25.22
C SER A 8 -7.80 -11.68 24.25
N VAL A 9 -7.55 -11.84 22.94
CA VAL A 9 -8.04 -10.91 21.92
C VAL A 9 -9.57 -10.86 21.94
N ARG A 10 -10.24 -12.01 21.96
CA ARG A 10 -11.71 -12.09 22.06
C ARG A 10 -12.23 -11.46 23.35
N ALA A 11 -11.57 -11.69 24.48
CA ALA A 11 -11.92 -11.08 25.78
C ALA A 11 -11.82 -9.55 25.72
N VAL A 12 -10.77 -9.01 25.11
CA VAL A 12 -10.58 -7.56 24.93
C VAL A 12 -11.67 -6.98 24.04
N VAL A 13 -11.96 -7.60 22.90
CA VAL A 13 -13.04 -7.15 22.01
C VAL A 13 -14.39 -7.24 22.72
N ALA A 14 -14.65 -8.29 23.50
CA ALA A 14 -15.89 -8.42 24.27
C ALA A 14 -16.03 -7.33 25.34
N ALA A 15 -14.96 -6.99 26.04
CA ALA A 15 -14.95 -5.95 27.10
C ALA A 15 -15.00 -4.52 26.55
N ALA A 16 -14.47 -4.28 25.35
CA ALA A 16 -14.37 -2.94 24.77
C ALA A 16 -15.76 -2.34 24.48
N ASP A 17 -15.98 -1.10 24.92
CA ASP A 17 -17.15 -0.29 24.53
C ASP A 17 -16.78 0.57 23.31
N MET A 18 -17.34 0.21 22.16
CA MET A 18 -17.07 0.89 20.89
C MET A 18 -17.49 2.35 20.91
N VAL A 19 -18.61 2.68 21.59
CA VAL A 19 -19.11 4.05 21.68
C VAL A 19 -18.17 4.90 22.55
N GLU A 20 -17.69 4.35 23.65
CA GLU A 20 -16.72 5.01 24.53
C GLU A 20 -15.40 5.29 23.79
N VAL A 21 -14.88 4.29 23.08
CA VAL A 21 -13.63 4.41 22.30
C VAL A 21 -13.75 5.50 21.23
N VAL A 22 -14.82 5.48 20.44
CA VAL A 22 -15.04 6.45 19.36
C VAL A 22 -15.35 7.85 19.91
N SER A 23 -16.12 7.96 20.98
CA SER A 23 -16.47 9.25 21.60
C SER A 23 -15.25 10.03 22.10
N GLY A 24 -14.15 9.34 22.40
CA GLY A 24 -12.87 9.98 22.70
C GLY A 24 -12.24 10.73 21.51
N ARG A 25 -12.72 10.52 20.29
CA ARG A 25 -12.18 11.13 19.05
C ARG A 25 -13.19 12.02 18.33
N THR A 26 -14.48 11.71 18.39
CA THR A 26 -15.54 12.48 17.76
C THR A 26 -16.84 12.39 18.56
N PRO A 27 -17.61 13.49 18.68
CA PRO A 27 -18.91 13.45 19.32
C PRO A 27 -19.89 12.57 18.56
N LEU A 28 -20.53 11.64 19.27
CA LEU A 28 -21.53 10.74 18.72
C LEU A 28 -22.95 11.11 19.20
N ARG A 29 -23.93 10.96 18.31
CA ARG A 29 -25.35 11.11 18.62
C ARG A 29 -26.06 9.78 18.35
N LYS A 30 -26.96 9.39 19.25
CA LYS A 30 -27.75 8.16 19.07
C LYS A 30 -28.73 8.32 17.90
N ALA A 31 -28.74 7.36 16.99
CA ALA A 31 -29.60 7.29 15.82
C ALA A 31 -30.21 5.88 15.75
N GLY A 32 -31.36 5.68 16.38
CA GLY A 32 -31.98 4.36 16.53
C GLY A 32 -31.12 3.41 17.36
N ALA A 33 -30.81 2.23 16.81
CA ALA A 33 -29.93 1.23 17.42
C ALA A 33 -28.43 1.56 17.26
N ARG A 34 -28.07 2.59 16.49
CA ARG A 34 -26.70 2.97 16.15
C ARG A 34 -26.35 4.35 16.71
N TYR A 35 -25.11 4.73 16.52
CA TYR A 35 -24.62 6.07 16.76
C TYR A 35 -24.08 6.68 15.47
N SER A 36 -24.24 7.99 15.30
CA SER A 36 -23.75 8.75 14.16
C SER A 36 -22.96 9.97 14.61
N GLY A 37 -21.93 10.32 13.87
CA GLY A 37 -21.07 11.48 14.13
C GLY A 37 -20.31 11.91 12.89
N ARG A 38 -19.43 12.91 13.05
CA ARG A 38 -18.47 13.26 12.00
C ARG A 38 -17.32 12.26 12.01
N CYS A 39 -16.80 11.97 10.85
CA CYS A 39 -15.70 11.03 10.70
C CYS A 39 -14.40 11.57 11.34
N PRO A 40 -13.70 10.81 12.17
CA PRO A 40 -12.40 11.21 12.70
C PRO A 40 -11.24 11.05 11.71
N PHE A 41 -11.48 10.45 10.53
CA PHE A 41 -10.46 10.12 9.55
C PHE A 41 -10.41 11.08 8.36
N HIS A 42 -11.45 11.92 8.15
CA HIS A 42 -11.47 12.94 7.11
C HIS A 42 -12.32 14.14 7.55
N GLU A 43 -12.08 15.29 6.97
CA GLU A 43 -12.86 16.50 7.24
C GLU A 43 -14.21 16.44 6.52
N GLU A 44 -15.29 16.63 7.28
CA GLU A 44 -16.65 16.70 6.74
C GLU A 44 -17.53 17.67 7.53
N ARG A 45 -18.55 18.22 6.86
CA ARG A 45 -19.53 19.11 7.49
C ARG A 45 -20.77 18.38 7.96
N THR A 46 -21.17 17.33 7.26
CA THR A 46 -22.36 16.50 7.55
C THR A 46 -21.93 15.16 8.12
N PRO A 47 -22.57 14.66 9.20
CA PRO A 47 -22.22 13.37 9.78
C PRO A 47 -22.41 12.23 8.78
N SER A 48 -21.34 11.48 8.48
CA SER A 48 -21.36 10.29 7.62
C SER A 48 -20.81 9.04 8.33
N PHE A 49 -20.38 9.19 9.57
CA PHE A 49 -19.76 8.12 10.35
C PHE A 49 -20.82 7.40 11.19
N SER A 50 -20.95 6.09 11.03
CA SER A 50 -21.91 5.22 11.71
C SER A 50 -21.19 4.22 12.60
N VAL A 51 -21.67 4.03 13.83
CA VAL A 51 -21.16 3.07 14.81
C VAL A 51 -22.27 2.12 15.23
N ASN A 52 -22.00 0.83 15.13
CA ASN A 52 -22.84 -0.23 15.69
C ASN A 52 -22.28 -0.66 17.06
N PRO A 53 -22.92 -0.33 18.17
CA PRO A 53 -22.41 -0.65 19.52
C PRO A 53 -22.44 -2.14 19.84
N VAL A 54 -23.37 -2.89 19.24
CA VAL A 54 -23.57 -4.32 19.51
C VAL A 54 -22.50 -5.15 18.79
N GLU A 55 -22.37 -4.95 17.48
CA GLU A 55 -21.38 -5.63 16.65
C GLU A 55 -19.96 -5.02 16.78
N LYS A 56 -19.85 -3.88 17.48
CA LYS A 56 -18.59 -3.13 17.67
C LYS A 56 -17.89 -2.77 16.36
N LEU A 57 -18.71 -2.40 15.36
CA LEU A 57 -18.27 -2.01 14.02
C LEU A 57 -18.50 -0.52 13.78
N TYR A 58 -17.64 0.08 12.96
CA TYR A 58 -17.86 1.42 12.43
C TYR A 58 -17.74 1.41 10.90
N HIS A 59 -18.42 2.37 10.28
CA HIS A 59 -18.27 2.64 8.85
C HIS A 59 -18.53 4.11 8.55
N CYS A 60 -17.70 4.71 7.70
CA CYS A 60 -17.87 6.06 7.18
C CYS A 60 -18.37 6.03 5.74
N PHE A 61 -19.58 6.53 5.47
CA PHE A 61 -20.12 6.62 4.11
C PHE A 61 -19.49 7.73 3.27
N GLY A 62 -18.70 8.63 3.87
CA GLY A 62 -17.97 9.70 3.18
C GLY A 62 -16.66 9.22 2.56
N CYS A 63 -15.78 8.60 3.37
CA CYS A 63 -14.46 8.15 2.92
C CYS A 63 -14.33 6.62 2.74
N GLY A 64 -15.39 5.83 3.04
CA GLY A 64 -15.38 4.38 2.90
C GLY A 64 -14.61 3.62 3.99
N LYS A 65 -13.94 4.31 4.94
CA LYS A 65 -13.26 3.63 6.06
C LYS A 65 -14.26 2.91 6.96
N GLY A 66 -13.92 1.67 7.32
CA GLY A 66 -14.73 0.85 8.22
C GLY A 66 -13.90 -0.25 8.87
N GLY A 67 -14.43 -0.82 9.94
CA GLY A 67 -13.75 -1.88 10.68
C GLY A 67 -14.37 -2.15 12.06
N ASP A 68 -13.64 -2.90 12.86
CA ASP A 68 -13.97 -3.20 14.25
C ASP A 68 -13.27 -2.24 15.24
N VAL A 69 -13.43 -2.49 16.54
CA VAL A 69 -12.83 -1.66 17.60
C VAL A 69 -11.30 -1.70 17.58
N ILE A 70 -10.70 -2.84 17.18
CA ILE A 70 -9.23 -2.94 17.07
C ILE A 70 -8.75 -2.12 15.89
N SER A 71 -9.40 -2.24 14.73
CA SER A 71 -9.10 -1.45 13.53
C SER A 71 -9.22 0.05 13.79
N PHE A 72 -10.23 0.47 14.56
CA PHE A 72 -10.40 1.86 14.95
C PHE A 72 -9.20 2.39 15.75
N VAL A 73 -8.77 1.63 16.79
CA VAL A 73 -7.62 2.02 17.62
C VAL A 73 -6.32 2.01 16.81
N ARG A 74 -6.13 1.03 15.93
CA ARG A 74 -4.95 0.99 15.04
C ARG A 74 -4.82 2.26 14.20
N GLU A 75 -5.91 2.72 13.63
CA GLU A 75 -5.96 3.92 12.78
C GLU A 75 -5.80 5.21 13.59
N THR A 76 -6.46 5.33 14.75
CA THR A 76 -6.45 6.56 15.55
C THR A 76 -5.20 6.74 16.40
N GLU A 77 -4.62 5.65 16.90
CA GLU A 77 -3.41 5.68 17.72
C GLU A 77 -2.13 5.39 16.91
N SER A 78 -2.26 5.08 15.60
CA SER A 78 -1.13 4.74 14.71
C SER A 78 -0.27 3.59 15.23
N VAL A 79 -0.91 2.59 15.83
CA VAL A 79 -0.27 1.37 16.38
C VAL A 79 -0.55 0.14 15.52
N ASP A 80 0.26 -0.92 15.71
CA ASP A 80 0.00 -2.22 15.08
C ASP A 80 -1.13 -2.99 15.82
N PHE A 81 -1.45 -4.18 15.34
CA PHE A 81 -2.51 -5.01 15.93
C PHE A 81 -2.27 -5.29 17.42
N VAL A 82 -1.05 -5.66 17.76
CA VAL A 82 -0.68 -5.98 19.15
C VAL A 82 -0.81 -4.73 20.02
N GLY A 83 -0.29 -3.61 19.58
CA GLY A 83 -0.40 -2.33 20.29
C GLY A 83 -1.85 -1.87 20.49
N ALA A 84 -2.73 -2.11 19.51
CA ALA A 84 -4.16 -1.78 19.67
C ALA A 84 -4.87 -2.69 20.69
N VAL A 85 -4.55 -3.99 20.68
CA VAL A 85 -5.10 -4.92 21.67
C VAL A 85 -4.59 -4.58 23.07
N GLU A 86 -3.30 -4.27 23.23
CA GLU A 86 -2.72 -3.83 24.52
C GLU A 86 -3.35 -2.51 25.02
N TRP A 87 -3.57 -1.54 24.12
CA TRP A 87 -4.23 -0.28 24.45
C TRP A 87 -5.66 -0.50 24.96
N LEU A 88 -6.43 -1.34 24.26
CA LEU A 88 -7.79 -1.70 24.66
C LEU A 88 -7.80 -2.48 25.99
N ALA A 89 -6.89 -3.44 26.15
CA ALA A 89 -6.75 -4.23 27.35
C ALA A 89 -6.47 -3.36 28.58
N GLN A 90 -5.57 -2.39 28.46
CA GLN A 90 -5.28 -1.43 29.50
C GLN A 90 -6.49 -0.57 29.85
N ARG A 91 -7.21 -0.05 28.84
CA ARG A 91 -8.37 0.82 29.02
C ARG A 91 -9.53 0.11 29.67
N PHE A 92 -9.81 -1.13 29.27
CA PHE A 92 -10.94 -1.94 29.76
C PHE A 92 -10.54 -2.96 30.83
N ARG A 93 -9.30 -2.89 31.34
CA ARG A 93 -8.76 -3.70 32.44
C ARG A 93 -8.86 -5.19 32.19
N VAL A 94 -8.56 -5.63 30.97
CA VAL A 94 -8.49 -7.04 30.58
C VAL A 94 -7.05 -7.52 30.70
N THR A 95 -6.84 -8.64 31.40
CA THR A 95 -5.53 -9.30 31.47
C THR A 95 -5.25 -10.01 30.14
N LEU A 96 -4.05 -9.82 29.60
CA LEU A 96 -3.62 -10.48 28.37
C LEU A 96 -2.75 -11.69 28.70
N ASP A 97 -3.13 -12.84 28.15
CA ASP A 97 -2.27 -14.01 28.09
C ASP A 97 -1.57 -14.04 26.74
N TYR A 98 -0.27 -14.31 26.78
CA TYR A 98 0.55 -14.46 25.58
C TYR A 98 0.81 -15.93 25.30
N GLU A 99 0.92 -16.28 24.02
CA GLU A 99 1.37 -17.60 23.62
C GLU A 99 2.78 -17.81 24.17
N GLU A 100 3.06 -18.98 24.73
CA GLU A 100 4.43 -19.36 25.09
C GLU A 100 5.25 -19.38 23.79
N THR A 101 6.15 -18.42 23.68
CA THR A 101 7.12 -18.39 22.57
C THR A 101 7.99 -19.62 22.70
N SER A 102 8.13 -20.41 21.64
CA SER A 102 9.05 -21.52 21.67
C SER A 102 10.47 -20.99 21.94
N ALA A 103 11.31 -21.74 22.68
CA ALA A 103 12.71 -21.36 22.92
C ALA A 103 13.45 -21.02 21.60
N ARG A 104 12.99 -21.59 20.47
CA ARG A 104 13.51 -21.30 19.13
C ARG A 104 13.10 -19.90 18.63
N ASP A 105 11.88 -19.45 18.92
CA ASP A 105 11.40 -18.13 18.51
C ASP A 105 12.00 -17.03 19.38
N GLU A 106 12.22 -17.31 20.67
CA GLU A 106 12.96 -16.40 21.56
C GLU A 106 14.40 -16.24 21.09
N ALA A 107 15.11 -17.33 20.83
CA ALA A 107 16.48 -17.28 20.31
C ALA A 107 16.56 -16.53 18.96
N LYS A 108 15.57 -16.71 18.08
CA LYS A 108 15.49 -15.98 16.81
C LYS A 108 15.25 -14.48 17.02
N ARG A 109 14.42 -14.12 18.00
CA ARG A 109 14.16 -12.73 18.37
C ARG A 109 15.41 -12.09 18.97
N GLU A 110 16.03 -12.73 19.97
CA GLU A 110 17.26 -12.25 20.58
C GLU A 110 18.37 -12.05 19.53
N ARG A 111 18.52 -13.01 18.61
CA ARG A 111 19.47 -12.88 17.50
C ARG A 111 19.17 -11.65 16.64
N ARG A 112 17.92 -11.39 16.27
CA ARG A 112 17.55 -10.20 15.48
C ARG A 112 17.82 -8.89 16.24
N ASP A 113 17.53 -8.85 17.53
CA ASP A 113 17.78 -7.69 18.37
C ASP A 113 19.29 -7.44 18.52
N ARG A 114 20.09 -8.49 18.62
CA ARG A 114 21.56 -8.41 18.59
C ARG A 114 22.07 -7.85 17.25
N LEU A 115 21.52 -8.31 16.11
CA LEU A 115 21.89 -7.80 14.79
C LEU A 115 21.52 -6.31 14.62
N HIS A 116 20.36 -5.87 15.09
CA HIS A 116 20.01 -4.45 15.11
C HIS A 116 20.94 -3.63 15.99
N SER A 117 21.29 -4.16 17.18
CA SER A 117 22.22 -3.50 18.10
C SER A 117 23.59 -3.31 17.49
N VAL A 118 24.15 -4.31 16.80
CA VAL A 118 25.48 -4.16 16.16
C VAL A 118 25.44 -3.18 14.97
N LEU A 119 24.35 -3.16 14.20
CA LEU A 119 24.17 -2.21 13.10
C LEU A 119 24.03 -0.77 13.60
N ASP A 120 23.32 -0.55 14.70
CA ASP A 120 23.22 0.77 15.32
C ASP A 120 24.56 1.25 15.86
N GLN A 121 25.34 0.36 16.50
CA GLN A 121 26.69 0.69 16.95
C GLN A 121 27.66 0.95 15.79
N ALA A 122 27.52 0.22 14.67
CA ALA A 122 28.28 0.50 13.44
C ALA A 122 27.93 1.87 12.88
N THR A 123 26.63 2.22 12.89
CA THR A 123 26.16 3.55 12.49
C THR A 123 26.80 4.62 13.33
N ALA A 124 26.72 4.54 14.65
CA ALA A 124 27.34 5.50 15.57
C ALA A 124 28.88 5.58 15.41
N PHE A 125 29.53 4.47 15.04
CA PHE A 125 30.96 4.44 14.76
C PHE A 125 31.28 5.23 13.47
N TYR A 126 30.52 5.04 12.40
CA TYR A 126 30.69 5.77 11.14
C TYR A 126 30.31 7.26 11.27
N GLU A 127 29.25 7.58 12.03
CA GLU A 127 28.85 8.97 12.34
C GLU A 127 30.00 9.72 13.02
N ARG A 128 30.56 9.17 14.09
CA ARG A 128 31.68 9.78 14.80
C ARG A 128 32.88 9.96 13.89
N HIS A 129 33.19 8.99 13.04
CA HIS A 129 34.32 9.10 12.13
C HIS A 129 34.10 10.22 11.09
N LEU A 130 32.90 10.42 10.58
CA LEU A 130 32.55 11.51 9.68
C LEU A 130 32.65 12.87 10.37
N TRP A 131 32.04 13.00 11.55
CA TRP A 131 31.78 14.30 12.16
C TRP A 131 32.87 14.77 13.12
N GLU A 132 33.60 13.88 13.74
CA GLU A 132 34.54 14.19 14.82
C GLU A 132 36.02 13.97 14.42
N SER A 133 36.30 13.25 13.31
CA SER A 133 37.67 12.99 12.91
C SER A 133 38.18 14.01 11.85
N ALA A 134 39.51 14.20 11.81
CA ALA A 134 40.17 14.97 10.74
C ALA A 134 39.96 14.31 9.36
N ALA A 135 39.90 12.98 9.28
CA ALA A 135 39.66 12.25 8.05
C ALA A 135 38.26 12.52 7.46
N GLY A 136 37.30 12.95 8.28
CA GLY A 136 35.95 13.33 7.85
C GLY A 136 35.88 14.71 7.18
N GLU A 137 36.88 15.59 7.35
CA GLU A 137 36.84 16.96 6.85
C GLU A 137 36.65 17.07 5.32
N PRO A 138 37.38 16.32 4.46
CA PRO A 138 37.13 16.35 3.01
C PRO A 138 35.72 15.86 2.63
N VAL A 139 35.17 14.93 3.38
CA VAL A 139 33.81 14.38 3.12
C VAL A 139 32.74 15.37 3.55
N ARG A 140 32.91 16.06 4.67
CA ARG A 140 32.05 17.17 5.08
C ARG A 140 32.04 18.30 4.06
N ALA A 141 33.25 18.68 3.56
CA ALA A 141 33.39 19.68 2.49
C ALA A 141 32.68 19.22 1.20
N TYR A 142 32.81 17.94 0.84
CA TYR A 142 32.09 17.36 -0.29
C TYR A 142 30.56 17.45 -0.09
N LEU A 143 30.02 17.09 1.07
CA LEU A 143 28.57 17.19 1.36
C LEU A 143 28.09 18.64 1.26
N ALA A 144 28.86 19.58 1.82
CA ALA A 144 28.60 21.03 1.71
C ALA A 144 28.62 21.53 0.26
N SER A 145 29.58 21.08 -0.57
CA SER A 145 29.63 21.41 -2.00
C SER A 145 28.44 20.90 -2.81
N ARG A 146 27.78 19.83 -2.31
CA ARG A 146 26.51 19.32 -2.86
C ARG A 146 25.29 20.03 -2.27
N GLY A 147 25.46 21.09 -1.50
CA GLY A 147 24.41 21.88 -0.90
C GLY A 147 23.70 21.19 0.29
N LEU A 148 24.24 20.08 0.83
CA LEU A 148 23.66 19.34 1.93
C LEU A 148 24.15 19.88 3.28
N ARG A 149 23.22 20.34 4.12
CA ARG A 149 23.51 20.88 5.45
C ARG A 149 23.80 19.79 6.45
N GLU A 150 24.66 20.07 7.41
CA GLU A 150 25.08 19.12 8.43
C GLU A 150 23.89 18.58 9.24
N GLU A 151 22.96 19.45 9.63
CA GLU A 151 21.79 19.05 10.45
C GLU A 151 20.97 17.96 9.77
N VAL A 152 20.72 18.13 8.46
CA VAL A 152 19.94 17.15 7.69
C VAL A 152 20.75 15.87 7.47
N CYS A 153 22.06 15.99 7.19
CA CYS A 153 22.94 14.81 7.08
C CYS A 153 22.98 14.01 8.39
N ARG A 154 22.93 14.67 9.55
CA ARG A 154 22.85 14.02 10.87
C ARG A 154 21.47 13.39 11.13
N GLU A 155 20.39 14.00 10.66
CA GLU A 155 19.05 13.41 10.72
C GLU A 155 19.00 12.05 9.99
N PHE A 156 19.69 11.97 8.84
CA PHE A 156 19.86 10.71 8.09
C PHE A 156 21.00 9.83 8.58
N ARG A 157 21.69 10.23 9.65
CA ARG A 157 22.78 9.49 10.29
C ARG A 157 23.95 9.17 9.34
N LEU A 158 24.28 10.07 8.43
CA LEU A 158 25.39 9.88 7.51
C LEU A 158 26.71 9.67 8.25
N GLY A 159 27.52 8.74 7.75
CA GLY A 159 28.79 8.39 8.36
C GLY A 159 29.91 8.20 7.36
N LEU A 160 31.11 7.94 7.84
CA LEU A 160 32.29 7.63 7.04
C LEU A 160 32.89 6.30 7.53
N SER A 161 33.02 5.33 6.64
CA SER A 161 33.80 4.14 6.94
C SER A 161 35.28 4.46 6.87
N PRO A 162 36.09 4.14 7.89
CA PRO A 162 37.53 4.22 7.81
C PRO A 162 38.16 3.05 7.04
N GLY A 163 37.40 2.04 6.66
CA GLY A 163 37.85 0.82 6.01
C GLY A 163 38.36 -0.27 6.95
N THR A 164 38.65 0.08 8.20
CA THR A 164 39.17 -0.86 9.22
C THR A 164 38.75 -0.44 10.63
N GLY A 165 38.78 -1.41 11.56
CA GLY A 165 38.61 -1.16 12.99
C GLY A 165 37.20 -1.32 13.53
N LEU A 166 36.18 -1.38 12.70
CA LEU A 166 34.80 -1.64 13.14
C LEU A 166 34.69 -3.02 13.77
N ALA A 167 35.16 -4.07 13.07
CA ALA A 167 35.06 -5.46 13.55
C ALA A 167 35.73 -5.63 14.90
N ARG A 168 36.94 -5.07 15.08
CA ARG A 168 37.66 -5.13 16.34
C ARG A 168 36.87 -4.45 17.47
N LYS A 169 36.43 -3.20 17.26
CA LYS A 169 35.66 -2.45 18.27
C LYS A 169 34.32 -3.10 18.63
N ALA A 170 33.67 -3.74 17.68
CA ALA A 170 32.44 -4.46 17.93
C ALA A 170 32.72 -5.74 18.77
N GLN A 171 33.80 -6.46 18.48
CA GLN A 171 34.19 -7.63 19.27
C GLN A 171 34.60 -7.25 20.72
N GLU A 172 35.27 -6.13 20.92
CA GLU A 172 35.56 -5.57 22.24
C GLU A 172 34.28 -5.27 23.05
N LYS A 173 33.17 -5.02 22.38
CA LYS A 173 31.84 -4.84 22.97
C LYS A 173 31.00 -6.13 23.08
N GLY A 174 31.61 -7.29 22.82
CA GLY A 174 30.98 -8.58 22.98
C GLY A 174 30.11 -9.07 21.80
N PHE A 175 30.29 -8.50 20.61
CA PHE A 175 29.70 -9.05 19.40
C PHE A 175 30.60 -10.14 18.80
N THR A 176 29.97 -11.22 18.34
CA THR A 176 30.67 -12.36 17.74
C THR A 176 30.99 -12.07 16.25
N ARG A 177 31.95 -12.82 15.69
CA ARG A 177 32.26 -12.76 14.26
C ARG A 177 31.05 -13.17 13.40
N ASP A 178 30.25 -14.12 13.86
CA ASP A 178 29.06 -14.58 13.17
C ASP A 178 27.97 -13.50 13.13
N GLU A 179 27.76 -12.75 14.20
CA GLU A 179 26.84 -11.60 14.23
C GLU A 179 27.30 -10.50 13.27
N LEU A 180 28.58 -10.17 13.26
CA LEU A 180 29.15 -9.17 12.34
C LEU A 180 28.98 -9.59 10.88
N ARG A 181 29.18 -10.87 10.57
CA ARG A 181 28.99 -11.42 9.24
C ARG A 181 27.51 -11.46 8.86
N ALA A 182 26.63 -11.90 9.78
CA ALA A 182 25.20 -11.96 9.57
C ALA A 182 24.57 -10.56 9.37
N ALA A 183 25.17 -9.52 10.00
CA ALA A 183 24.82 -8.11 9.79
C ALA A 183 25.42 -7.51 8.50
N GLY A 184 26.25 -8.24 7.75
CA GLY A 184 26.91 -7.76 6.53
C GLY A 184 27.99 -6.71 6.77
N LEU A 185 28.53 -6.64 7.99
CA LEU A 185 29.58 -5.69 8.39
C LEU A 185 31.00 -6.19 8.13
N THR A 186 31.15 -7.51 7.96
CA THR A 186 32.44 -8.14 7.66
C THR A 186 32.35 -9.08 6.46
N ASN A 187 33.46 -9.24 5.75
CA ASN A 187 33.63 -10.21 4.69
C ASN A 187 33.92 -11.62 5.23
N ALA A 188 34.04 -12.62 4.36
CA ALA A 188 34.31 -14.02 4.74
C ALA A 188 35.63 -14.21 5.53
N ARG A 189 36.59 -13.29 5.40
CA ARG A 189 37.87 -13.31 6.12
C ARG A 189 37.78 -12.65 7.51
N GLY A 190 36.63 -12.04 7.85
CA GLY A 190 36.41 -11.31 9.10
C GLY A 190 36.92 -9.87 9.09
N ASN A 191 37.35 -9.34 7.95
CA ASN A 191 37.72 -7.93 7.78
C ASN A 191 36.47 -7.09 7.56
N ASP A 192 36.56 -5.79 7.90
CA ASP A 192 35.49 -4.82 7.64
C ASP A 192 35.09 -4.87 6.15
N TYR A 193 33.77 -4.89 5.89
CA TYR A 193 33.24 -5.06 4.52
C TYR A 193 33.41 -3.81 3.66
N PHE A 194 33.19 -2.64 4.25
CA PHE A 194 33.25 -1.37 3.54
C PHE A 194 34.64 -0.72 3.65
N PRO A 195 35.33 -0.46 2.51
CA PRO A 195 36.50 0.38 2.49
C PRO A 195 36.13 1.83 2.88
N PRO A 196 37.09 2.79 2.85
CA PRO A 196 36.80 4.20 3.10
C PRO A 196 35.73 4.74 2.12
N ARG A 197 34.47 4.86 2.60
CA ARG A 197 33.31 5.29 1.84
C ARG A 197 32.36 6.14 2.68
N LEU A 198 31.63 7.04 2.01
CA LEU A 198 30.52 7.76 2.63
C LEU A 198 29.36 6.76 2.83
N MET A 199 28.87 6.65 4.07
CA MET A 199 27.89 5.66 4.51
C MET A 199 26.52 6.29 4.65
N PHE A 200 25.53 5.63 4.05
CA PHE A 200 24.10 5.94 4.17
C PHE A 200 23.42 4.78 4.90
N PRO A 201 23.04 4.94 6.17
CA PRO A 201 22.31 3.90 6.89
C PRO A 201 20.96 3.64 6.23
N LEU A 202 20.63 2.38 6.05
CA LEU A 202 19.35 1.92 5.53
C LEU A 202 18.52 1.44 6.69
N ALA A 203 17.31 1.98 6.84
CA ALA A 203 16.44 1.67 7.96
C ALA A 203 15.16 0.96 7.51
N ASP A 204 14.63 0.12 8.39
CA ASP A 204 13.28 -0.43 8.26
C ASP A 204 12.23 0.68 8.49
N ALA A 205 10.96 0.35 8.29
CA ALA A 205 9.85 1.28 8.48
C ALA A 205 9.71 1.83 9.92
N ARG A 206 10.39 1.22 10.91
CA ARG A 206 10.43 1.67 12.31
C ARG A 206 11.66 2.53 12.63
N GLY A 207 12.52 2.77 11.65
CA GLY A 207 13.76 3.54 11.82
C GLY A 207 14.95 2.74 12.36
N ARG A 208 14.84 1.41 12.51
CA ARG A 208 15.97 0.59 12.93
C ARG A 208 16.88 0.31 11.74
N VAL A 209 18.16 0.51 11.93
CA VAL A 209 19.15 0.24 10.87
C VAL A 209 19.21 -1.25 10.55
N ILE A 210 19.15 -1.56 9.25
CA ILE A 210 19.15 -2.92 8.71
C ILE A 210 20.34 -3.17 7.76
N GLY A 211 21.07 -2.14 7.40
CA GLY A 211 22.24 -2.21 6.53
C GLY A 211 22.72 -0.83 6.12
N PHE A 212 23.57 -0.79 5.11
CA PHE A 212 24.15 0.44 4.60
C PHE A 212 24.20 0.44 3.08
N GLN A 213 24.08 1.61 2.49
CA GLN A 213 24.61 1.91 1.16
C GLN A 213 25.86 2.76 1.32
N ALA A 214 26.93 2.44 0.58
CA ALA A 214 28.22 3.09 0.68
C ALA A 214 28.65 3.70 -0.66
N ARG A 215 28.88 5.02 -0.68
CA ARG A 215 29.31 5.75 -1.88
C ARG A 215 30.83 5.86 -1.95
N LYS A 216 31.37 5.54 -3.11
CA LYS A 216 32.79 5.64 -3.43
C LYS A 216 33.31 7.10 -3.26
N LEU A 217 34.47 7.25 -2.63
CA LEU A 217 35.13 8.52 -2.41
C LEU A 217 36.48 8.61 -3.17
N HIS A 218 37.17 7.48 -3.34
CA HIS A 218 38.49 7.39 -3.91
C HIS A 218 38.53 6.49 -5.15
N GLU A 219 39.38 6.82 -6.13
CA GLU A 219 39.45 6.04 -7.39
C GLU A 219 40.09 4.66 -7.21
N ASP A 220 40.98 4.48 -6.25
CA ASP A 220 41.64 3.23 -5.87
C ASP A 220 40.77 2.27 -5.00
N ASP A 221 39.50 2.60 -4.83
CA ASP A 221 38.55 1.79 -4.05
C ASP A 221 38.44 0.37 -4.65
N PRO A 222 38.63 -0.70 -3.85
CA PRO A 222 38.63 -2.08 -4.32
C PRO A 222 37.23 -2.54 -4.78
N LEU A 223 36.16 -1.87 -4.34
CA LEU A 223 34.79 -2.18 -4.76
C LEU A 223 34.42 -1.32 -5.98
N ARG A 224 34.16 -1.97 -7.12
CA ARG A 224 33.98 -1.31 -8.44
C ARG A 224 32.80 -0.35 -8.54
N GLY A 225 31.71 -0.56 -7.77
CA GLY A 225 30.50 0.25 -7.89
C GLY A 225 30.63 1.64 -7.26
N LYS A 226 30.10 2.69 -7.91
CA LYS A 226 29.95 4.03 -7.32
C LYS A 226 29.19 3.95 -5.99
N TYR A 227 28.12 3.13 -5.95
CA TYR A 227 27.37 2.76 -4.76
C TYR A 227 27.41 1.25 -4.56
N VAL A 228 27.63 0.81 -3.33
CA VAL A 228 27.62 -0.59 -2.93
C VAL A 228 26.75 -0.73 -1.69
N ASN A 229 25.87 -1.71 -1.69
CA ASN A 229 25.01 -2.00 -0.53
C ASN A 229 25.63 -3.08 0.36
N THR A 230 25.17 -3.14 1.61
CA THR A 230 25.27 -4.35 2.44
C THR A 230 24.81 -5.56 1.60
N PRO A 231 25.49 -6.71 1.66
CA PRO A 231 24.99 -7.96 1.07
C PRO A 231 23.60 -8.30 1.60
N GLU A 232 22.84 -9.13 0.88
CA GLU A 232 21.58 -9.70 1.40
C GLU A 232 21.82 -10.40 2.73
N THR A 233 21.01 -10.08 3.74
CA THR A 233 21.14 -10.61 5.12
C THR A 233 19.77 -11.00 5.67
N GLU A 234 19.74 -11.49 6.94
CA GLU A 234 18.48 -11.76 7.63
C GLU A 234 17.61 -10.49 7.84
N LEU A 235 18.22 -9.30 7.87
CA LEU A 235 17.54 -8.04 8.09
C LEU A 235 17.39 -7.19 6.82
N PHE A 236 18.34 -7.29 5.90
CA PHE A 236 18.40 -6.44 4.72
C PHE A 236 18.09 -7.21 3.44
N HIS A 237 17.05 -6.78 2.75
CA HIS A 237 16.70 -7.20 1.40
C HIS A 237 16.53 -5.97 0.53
N LYS A 238 17.47 -5.76 -0.41
CA LYS A 238 17.49 -4.57 -1.27
C LYS A 238 16.14 -4.31 -1.95
N SER A 239 15.46 -5.37 -2.38
CA SER A 239 14.15 -5.28 -3.05
C SER A 239 12.99 -4.84 -2.14
N ALA A 240 13.20 -4.71 -0.83
CA ALA A 240 12.15 -4.35 0.13
C ALA A 240 12.35 -2.97 0.76
N VAL A 241 13.49 -2.32 0.51
CA VAL A 241 13.89 -1.08 1.20
C VAL A 241 13.67 0.13 0.31
N LEU A 242 13.03 1.15 0.88
CA LEU A 242 12.99 2.51 0.35
C LEU A 242 13.79 3.42 1.29
N TYR A 243 14.80 4.09 0.75
CA TYR A 243 15.61 5.01 1.55
C TYR A 243 14.80 6.20 2.04
N GLY A 244 14.93 6.54 3.31
CA GLY A 244 14.21 7.66 3.93
C GLY A 244 12.77 7.38 4.34
N LEU A 245 12.21 6.18 4.07
CA LEU A 245 10.80 5.87 4.33
C LEU A 245 10.42 6.10 5.80
N HIS A 246 11.25 5.72 6.76
CA HIS A 246 10.99 5.90 8.20
C HIS A 246 10.81 7.37 8.60
N LEU A 247 11.50 8.30 7.94
CA LEU A 247 11.35 9.74 8.14
C LEU A 247 10.17 10.33 7.36
N ALA A 248 9.85 9.76 6.20
CA ALA A 248 8.83 10.26 5.29
C ALA A 248 7.40 9.79 5.61
N ARG A 249 7.22 8.67 6.34
CA ARG A 249 5.93 7.98 6.54
C ARG A 249 4.78 8.89 6.97
N THR A 250 5.01 9.69 8.00
CA THR A 250 3.99 10.59 8.55
C THR A 250 3.56 11.64 7.52
N ALA A 251 4.55 12.20 6.80
CA ALA A 251 4.28 13.19 5.75
C ALA A 251 3.56 12.56 4.55
N ILE A 252 3.95 11.34 4.14
CA ILE A 252 3.29 10.59 3.06
C ILE A 252 1.82 10.35 3.41
N ALA A 253 1.54 9.83 4.59
CA ALA A 253 0.16 9.56 5.02
C ALA A 253 -0.67 10.85 5.16
N LYS A 254 -0.09 11.92 5.73
CA LYS A 254 -0.77 13.20 5.92
C LYS A 254 -1.06 13.93 4.60
N GLN A 255 -0.12 13.88 3.65
CA GLN A 255 -0.26 14.56 2.36
C GLN A 255 -0.87 13.66 1.28
N GLU A 256 -1.17 12.40 1.61
CA GLU A 256 -1.71 11.37 0.70
C GLU A 256 -0.94 11.26 -0.62
N ARG A 257 0.38 11.48 -0.56
CA ARG A 257 1.29 11.39 -1.72
C ARG A 257 2.68 10.95 -1.29
N ALA A 258 3.37 10.20 -2.16
CA ALA A 258 4.79 9.89 -2.03
C ALA A 258 5.55 10.40 -3.26
N VAL A 259 6.73 10.97 -3.04
CA VAL A 259 7.68 11.31 -4.10
C VAL A 259 8.79 10.28 -4.10
N VAL A 260 8.98 9.58 -5.20
CA VAL A 260 10.02 8.56 -5.36
C VAL A 260 11.09 9.07 -6.31
N VAL A 261 12.30 9.17 -5.80
CA VAL A 261 13.51 9.59 -6.55
C VAL A 261 14.49 8.43 -6.67
N GLU A 262 15.59 8.60 -7.42
CA GLU A 262 16.58 7.54 -7.61
C GLU A 262 17.58 7.44 -6.46
N GLY A 263 18.10 8.57 -6.03
CA GLY A 263 19.27 8.64 -5.16
C GLY A 263 18.99 9.06 -3.73
N ASN A 264 19.89 8.63 -2.82
CA ASN A 264 19.81 9.02 -1.41
C ASN A 264 20.04 10.51 -1.21
N THR A 265 20.94 11.11 -2.00
CA THR A 265 21.25 12.55 -1.96
C THR A 265 20.04 13.39 -2.35
N ASP A 266 19.22 12.91 -3.29
CA ASP A 266 18.00 13.59 -3.73
C ASP A 266 16.95 13.64 -2.62
N VAL A 267 16.80 12.52 -1.89
CA VAL A 267 15.91 12.47 -0.71
C VAL A 267 16.35 13.49 0.33
N ILE A 268 17.65 13.56 0.64
CA ILE A 268 18.18 14.47 1.66
C ILE A 268 17.98 15.92 1.21
N ALA A 269 18.29 16.25 -0.06
CA ALA A 269 18.15 17.58 -0.61
C ALA A 269 16.69 18.05 -0.64
N LEU A 270 15.76 17.20 -1.09
CA LEU A 270 14.34 17.52 -1.13
C LEU A 270 13.76 17.68 0.30
N ARG A 271 14.15 16.82 1.24
CA ARG A 271 13.74 16.96 2.62
C ARG A 271 14.27 18.25 3.24
N GLN A 272 15.52 18.62 2.96
CA GLN A 272 16.11 19.91 3.36
C GLN A 272 15.32 21.11 2.83
N ALA A 273 14.73 20.97 1.65
CA ALA A 273 13.88 21.98 1.02
C ALA A 273 12.41 21.95 1.51
N GLY A 274 12.07 21.07 2.46
CA GLY A 274 10.71 20.95 3.02
C GLY A 274 9.82 19.93 2.34
N PHE A 275 10.34 19.15 1.37
CA PHE A 275 9.60 18.06 0.72
C PHE A 275 9.77 16.76 1.49
N GLU A 276 9.04 16.65 2.61
CA GLU A 276 9.15 15.53 3.54
C GLU A 276 8.65 14.18 2.97
N PRO A 277 7.60 14.09 2.12
CA PRO A 277 7.07 12.82 1.62
C PRO A 277 7.94 12.20 0.52
N THR A 278 9.27 12.24 0.67
CA THR A 278 10.23 11.81 -0.34
C THR A 278 11.02 10.57 0.11
N VAL A 279 11.15 9.60 -0.81
CA VAL A 279 11.88 8.33 -0.63
C VAL A 279 12.68 8.00 -1.88
N ALA A 280 13.71 7.12 -1.76
CA ALA A 280 14.44 6.65 -2.94
C ALA A 280 14.41 5.13 -3.12
N SER A 281 14.41 4.71 -4.40
CA SER A 281 14.53 3.31 -4.82
C SER A 281 15.98 2.78 -4.84
N MET A 282 16.97 3.66 -4.67
CA MET A 282 18.40 3.35 -4.58
C MET A 282 18.99 2.68 -5.84
N GLY A 283 18.68 3.22 -7.03
CA GLY A 283 19.23 2.75 -8.31
C GLY A 283 18.69 1.38 -8.73
N THR A 284 17.42 1.12 -8.46
CA THR A 284 16.67 -0.04 -8.96
C THR A 284 15.29 0.40 -9.41
N ALA A 285 14.69 -0.35 -10.36
CA ALA A 285 13.26 -0.24 -10.61
C ALA A 285 12.47 -0.46 -9.32
N LEU A 286 11.34 0.21 -9.18
CA LEU A 286 10.41 -0.05 -8.08
C LEU A 286 9.97 -1.52 -8.10
N THR A 287 10.02 -2.14 -6.95
CA THR A 287 9.62 -3.52 -6.76
C THR A 287 8.23 -3.60 -6.16
N GLU A 288 7.57 -4.74 -6.31
CA GLU A 288 6.28 -5.00 -5.69
C GLU A 288 6.30 -4.86 -4.15
N ARG A 289 7.40 -5.27 -3.50
CA ARG A 289 7.56 -5.14 -2.04
C ARG A 289 7.64 -3.68 -1.61
N GLN A 290 8.40 -2.86 -2.33
CA GLN A 290 8.50 -1.42 -2.08
C GLN A 290 7.16 -0.72 -2.30
N LEU A 291 6.45 -1.07 -3.37
CA LEU A 291 5.12 -0.54 -3.66
C LEU A 291 4.09 -0.95 -2.60
N LYS A 292 4.10 -2.19 -2.12
CA LYS A 292 3.24 -2.62 -1.02
C LYS A 292 3.48 -1.84 0.29
N GLU A 293 4.72 -1.44 0.57
CA GLU A 293 4.99 -0.56 1.74
C GLU A 293 4.41 0.85 1.53
N LEU A 294 4.52 1.43 0.33
CA LEU A 294 3.89 2.72 0.01
C LEU A 294 2.37 2.64 0.01
N GLN A 295 1.79 1.54 -0.46
CA GLN A 295 0.36 1.32 -0.58
C GLN A 295 -0.37 1.40 0.77
N ARG A 296 0.33 1.08 1.86
CA ARG A 296 -0.17 1.23 3.23
C ARG A 296 -0.31 2.68 3.67
N LEU A 297 0.34 3.61 2.97
CA LEU A 297 0.43 5.01 3.33
C LEU A 297 -0.30 5.92 2.35
N THR A 298 -0.23 5.62 1.05
CA THR A 298 -0.87 6.41 0.00
C THR A 298 -1.10 5.57 -1.27
N ARG A 299 -2.05 5.99 -2.10
CA ARG A 299 -2.27 5.48 -3.46
C ARG A 299 -1.70 6.40 -4.54
N ARG A 300 -1.18 7.57 -4.19
CA ARG A 300 -0.61 8.52 -5.15
C ARG A 300 0.90 8.57 -5.05
N VAL A 301 1.59 8.31 -6.17
CA VAL A 301 3.04 8.35 -6.26
C VAL A 301 3.49 9.28 -7.39
N TYR A 302 4.44 10.16 -7.07
CA TYR A 302 5.15 11.00 -8.01
C TYR A 302 6.51 10.37 -8.25
N LEU A 303 6.80 9.98 -9.48
CA LEU A 303 8.06 9.37 -9.87
C LEU A 303 8.92 10.45 -10.54
N CYS A 304 10.07 10.71 -9.96
CA CYS A 304 11.03 11.70 -10.42
C CYS A 304 12.38 11.02 -10.61
N PHE A 305 12.62 10.53 -11.83
CA PHE A 305 13.83 9.82 -12.20
C PHE A 305 14.64 10.61 -13.22
N ASP A 306 15.94 10.35 -13.24
CA ASP A 306 16.85 10.94 -14.21
C ASP A 306 16.51 10.49 -15.63
N SER A 307 16.70 11.36 -16.60
CA SER A 307 16.37 11.11 -18.02
C SER A 307 17.40 10.25 -18.76
N ASP A 308 18.23 9.46 -18.03
CA ASP A 308 19.29 8.64 -18.62
C ASP A 308 18.73 7.36 -19.25
N ALA A 309 19.07 7.12 -20.52
CA ALA A 309 18.54 6.02 -21.33
C ALA A 309 18.76 4.61 -20.76
N ALA A 310 19.77 4.38 -19.94
CA ALA A 310 20.09 3.05 -19.39
C ALA A 310 19.14 2.58 -18.27
N GLY A 311 18.52 3.52 -17.53
CA GLY A 311 17.56 3.25 -16.46
C GLY A 311 16.10 3.27 -16.91
N GLU A 312 15.82 3.81 -18.10
CA GLU A 312 14.47 4.15 -18.56
C GLU A 312 13.53 2.95 -18.67
N GLU A 313 14.01 1.82 -19.20
CA GLU A 313 13.20 0.60 -19.32
C GLU A 313 12.86 -0.04 -17.96
N ALA A 314 13.80 0.01 -17.02
CA ALA A 314 13.58 -0.45 -15.65
C ALA A 314 12.59 0.45 -14.92
N THR A 315 12.69 1.77 -15.14
CA THR A 315 11.78 2.79 -14.63
C THR A 315 10.36 2.58 -15.16
N LEU A 316 10.22 2.35 -16.47
CA LEU A 316 8.93 2.08 -17.10
C LEU A 316 8.26 0.82 -16.56
N ARG A 317 9.02 -0.26 -16.34
CA ARG A 317 8.48 -1.48 -15.68
C ARG A 317 7.99 -1.20 -14.27
N GLY A 318 8.73 -0.38 -13.50
CA GLY A 318 8.31 0.03 -12.16
C GLY A 318 7.04 0.88 -12.16
N MET A 319 6.87 1.76 -13.15
CA MET A 319 5.66 2.57 -13.36
C MET A 319 4.45 1.69 -13.72
N GLU A 320 4.63 0.76 -14.65
CA GLU A 320 3.60 -0.19 -15.08
C GLU A 320 3.14 -1.06 -13.91
N LEU A 321 4.10 -1.56 -13.11
CA LEU A 321 3.80 -2.34 -11.92
C LEU A 321 3.02 -1.51 -10.89
N ALA A 322 3.40 -0.25 -10.64
CA ALA A 322 2.68 0.63 -9.73
C ALA A 322 1.24 0.88 -10.21
N THR A 323 1.05 1.11 -11.51
CA THR A 323 -0.29 1.28 -12.12
C THR A 323 -1.12 0.01 -11.96
N THR A 324 -0.55 -1.18 -12.21
CA THR A 324 -1.22 -2.48 -12.03
C THR A 324 -1.63 -2.73 -10.57
N LEU A 325 -0.87 -2.21 -9.60
CA LEU A 325 -1.19 -2.27 -8.18
C LEU A 325 -2.17 -1.17 -7.72
N GLY A 326 -2.77 -0.42 -8.64
CA GLY A 326 -3.81 0.58 -8.37
C GLY A 326 -3.27 1.90 -7.81
N PHE A 327 -2.03 2.30 -8.13
CA PHE A 327 -1.53 3.63 -7.81
C PHE A 327 -1.92 4.66 -8.87
N ASP A 328 -2.26 5.87 -8.41
CA ASP A 328 -2.25 7.10 -9.24
C ASP A 328 -0.79 7.50 -9.47
N VAL A 329 -0.24 7.10 -10.63
CA VAL A 329 1.18 7.33 -10.97
C VAL A 329 1.30 8.62 -11.75
N ARG A 330 2.07 9.56 -11.18
CA ARG A 330 2.42 10.85 -11.79
C ARG A 330 3.92 10.88 -12.07
N VAL A 331 4.30 11.35 -13.25
CA VAL A 331 5.69 11.43 -13.69
C VAL A 331 6.16 12.88 -13.69
N VAL A 332 7.23 13.15 -12.95
CA VAL A 332 7.87 14.47 -12.88
C VAL A 332 9.06 14.45 -13.82
N THR A 333 8.96 15.19 -14.92
CA THR A 333 10.05 15.33 -15.87
C THR A 333 10.99 16.46 -15.42
N LEU A 334 12.27 16.16 -15.32
CA LEU A 334 13.32 17.14 -15.04
C LEU A 334 13.99 17.61 -16.35
N PRO A 335 14.55 18.84 -16.39
CA PRO A 335 15.39 19.26 -17.49
C PRO A 335 16.58 18.30 -17.65
N LYS A 336 17.02 18.11 -18.89
CA LYS A 336 18.13 17.20 -19.20
C LYS A 336 19.39 17.55 -18.41
N GLY A 337 19.94 16.55 -17.71
CA GLY A 337 21.16 16.69 -16.91
C GLY A 337 20.96 17.33 -15.54
N GLN A 338 19.73 17.54 -15.10
CA GLN A 338 19.40 17.96 -13.73
C GLN A 338 18.85 16.79 -12.92
N ASP A 339 19.31 16.67 -11.67
CA ASP A 339 18.71 15.79 -10.68
C ASP A 339 17.76 16.57 -9.72
N PRO A 340 16.92 15.89 -8.93
CA PRO A 340 16.03 16.57 -7.98
C PRO A 340 16.76 17.44 -6.96
N ALA A 341 18.03 17.11 -6.63
CA ALA A 341 18.84 17.84 -5.68
C ALA A 341 19.37 19.17 -6.25
N ASP A 342 19.53 19.30 -7.58
CA ASP A 342 20.08 20.49 -8.22
C ASP A 342 19.13 21.70 -8.16
N ALA A 343 17.82 21.46 -8.11
CA ALA A 343 16.82 22.54 -8.10
C ALA A 343 15.63 22.23 -7.20
N PRO A 344 15.83 22.12 -5.88
CA PRO A 344 14.74 21.86 -4.96
C PRO A 344 13.76 23.04 -4.84
N ALA A 345 14.22 24.26 -5.08
CA ALA A 345 13.35 25.43 -5.16
C ALA A 345 12.40 25.32 -6.37
N GLY A 346 11.07 25.44 -6.11
CA GLY A 346 10.06 25.29 -7.15
C GLY A 346 9.65 23.84 -7.44
N PHE A 347 10.11 22.87 -6.67
CA PHE A 347 9.76 21.46 -6.85
C PHE A 347 8.24 21.20 -6.74
N GLU A 348 7.54 21.91 -5.84
CA GLU A 348 6.06 21.84 -5.75
C GLU A 348 5.37 22.23 -7.06
N ALA A 349 5.87 23.28 -7.74
CA ALA A 349 5.34 23.66 -9.04
C ALA A 349 5.56 22.58 -10.11
N ARG A 350 6.64 21.79 -9.98
CA ARG A 350 6.91 20.64 -10.87
C ARG A 350 5.98 19.48 -10.56
N LEU A 351 5.69 19.20 -9.27
CA LEU A 351 4.68 18.22 -8.89
C LEU A 351 3.30 18.58 -9.44
N GLY A 352 2.94 19.87 -9.42
CA GLY A 352 1.69 20.36 -10.01
C GLY A 352 1.60 20.21 -11.55
N ARG A 353 2.73 20.02 -12.24
CA ARG A 353 2.82 19.80 -13.68
C ARG A 353 3.12 18.35 -14.05
N ALA A 354 3.15 17.46 -13.09
CA ALA A 354 3.44 16.05 -13.31
C ALA A 354 2.39 15.42 -14.23
N GLU A 355 2.84 14.73 -15.26
CA GLU A 355 1.99 14.03 -16.22
C GLU A 355 1.48 12.72 -15.62
N SER A 356 0.28 12.30 -16.00
CA SER A 356 -0.15 10.93 -15.70
C SER A 356 0.72 9.91 -16.45
N TYR A 357 0.82 8.70 -15.89
CA TYR A 357 1.61 7.63 -16.52
C TYR A 357 1.21 7.38 -17.98
N VAL A 358 -0.09 7.41 -18.30
CA VAL A 358 -0.59 7.13 -19.66
C VAL A 358 -0.14 8.23 -20.63
N VAL A 359 -0.28 9.50 -20.23
CA VAL A 359 0.18 10.66 -21.06
C VAL A 359 1.69 10.59 -21.26
N TYR A 360 2.44 10.35 -20.20
CA TYR A 360 3.90 10.21 -20.29
C TYR A 360 4.32 9.07 -21.24
N ARG A 361 3.69 7.89 -21.15
CA ARG A 361 3.98 6.75 -22.03
C ARG A 361 3.68 7.06 -23.50
N VAL A 362 2.52 7.65 -23.79
CA VAL A 362 2.17 8.03 -25.16
C VAL A 362 3.18 9.05 -25.70
N ARG A 363 3.53 10.08 -24.93
CA ARG A 363 4.54 11.08 -25.33
C ARG A 363 5.89 10.42 -25.64
N LEU A 364 6.33 9.52 -24.78
CA LEU A 364 7.61 8.80 -24.94
C LEU A 364 7.64 7.95 -26.23
N GLU A 365 6.56 7.23 -26.53
CA GLU A 365 6.48 6.44 -27.77
C GLU A 365 6.45 7.34 -29.03
N LEU A 366 5.80 8.51 -28.95
CA LEU A 366 5.81 9.50 -30.02
C LEU A 366 7.22 10.10 -30.27
N GLU A 367 8.00 10.30 -29.21
CA GLU A 367 9.37 10.86 -29.29
C GLU A 367 10.40 9.84 -29.79
N ARG A 368 10.19 8.55 -29.53
CA ARG A 368 11.13 7.45 -29.87
C ARG A 368 10.91 6.81 -31.22
N ALA A 369 9.73 6.96 -31.78
CA ALA A 369 9.40 6.32 -33.02
C ALA A 369 10.17 7.00 -34.20
N PRO A 370 10.67 6.21 -35.14
CA PRO A 370 11.43 6.73 -36.30
C PRO A 370 10.53 7.49 -37.30
N ASP A 371 9.24 7.16 -37.33
CA ASP A 371 8.28 7.78 -38.23
C ASP A 371 6.86 7.86 -37.60
N LYS A 372 5.97 8.58 -38.27
CA LYS A 372 4.59 8.82 -37.81
C LYS A 372 3.75 7.53 -37.70
N GLN A 373 4.00 6.54 -38.57
CA GLN A 373 3.23 5.30 -38.57
C GLN A 373 3.62 4.41 -37.40
N GLU A 374 4.90 4.26 -37.15
CA GLU A 374 5.40 3.53 -35.99
C GLU A 374 4.98 4.22 -34.69
N ALA A 375 5.06 5.56 -34.64
CA ALA A 375 4.57 6.37 -33.51
C ALA A 375 3.10 6.09 -33.20
N PHE A 376 2.27 6.07 -34.22
CA PHE A 376 0.84 5.76 -34.07
C PHE A 376 0.59 4.36 -33.52
N VAL A 377 1.26 3.34 -34.09
CA VAL A 377 1.10 1.94 -33.68
C VAL A 377 1.52 1.74 -32.22
N ARG A 378 2.68 2.29 -31.80
CA ARG A 378 3.19 2.16 -30.44
C ARG A 378 2.33 2.92 -29.43
N ALA A 379 1.95 4.15 -29.71
CA ALA A 379 1.09 4.95 -28.84
C ALA A 379 -0.31 4.33 -28.70
N ARG A 380 -0.87 3.79 -29.79
CA ARG A 380 -2.14 3.06 -29.79
C ARG A 380 -2.08 1.84 -28.86
N ALA A 381 -1.00 1.05 -28.92
CA ALA A 381 -0.84 -0.11 -28.03
C ALA A 381 -0.81 0.26 -26.54
N VAL A 382 -0.30 1.45 -26.18
CA VAL A 382 -0.38 2.00 -24.81
C VAL A 382 -1.82 2.32 -24.44
N LEU A 383 -2.54 3.01 -25.32
CA LEU A 383 -3.93 3.44 -25.12
C LEU A 383 -4.92 2.27 -25.01
N GLU A 384 -4.68 1.17 -25.74
CA GLU A 384 -5.51 -0.05 -25.69
C GLU A 384 -5.42 -0.77 -24.34
N ARG A 385 -4.29 -0.65 -23.65
CA ARG A 385 -4.07 -1.22 -22.31
C ARG A 385 -4.56 -0.31 -21.20
N ALA A 386 -4.70 0.99 -21.46
CA ALA A 386 -5.12 1.96 -20.47
C ALA A 386 -6.64 1.87 -20.21
N GLU A 387 -7.03 1.99 -18.94
CA GLU A 387 -8.43 2.07 -18.55
C GLU A 387 -9.09 3.34 -19.08
N ASP A 388 -10.41 3.32 -19.25
CA ASP A 388 -11.14 4.51 -19.68
C ASP A 388 -11.18 5.53 -18.54
N SER A 389 -10.44 6.61 -18.73
CA SER A 389 -10.22 7.64 -17.72
C SER A 389 -9.97 9.00 -18.36
N PRO A 390 -10.09 10.12 -17.60
CA PRO A 390 -9.71 11.44 -18.09
C PRO A 390 -8.26 11.49 -18.62
N GLU A 391 -7.34 10.80 -17.96
CA GLU A 391 -5.93 10.71 -18.35
C GLU A 391 -5.75 10.02 -19.71
N ARG A 392 -6.55 8.98 -19.98
CA ARG A 392 -6.56 8.33 -21.29
C ARG A 392 -7.09 9.27 -22.39
N GLN A 393 -8.09 10.08 -22.08
CA GLN A 393 -8.62 11.09 -23.02
C GLN A 393 -7.57 12.19 -23.31
N ASP A 394 -6.81 12.61 -22.30
CA ASP A 394 -5.72 13.56 -22.50
C ASP A 394 -4.60 12.96 -23.35
N ALA A 395 -4.27 11.69 -23.15
CA ALA A 395 -3.29 10.97 -23.97
C ALA A 395 -3.76 10.76 -25.41
N LEU A 396 -5.07 10.54 -25.65
CA LEU A 396 -5.67 10.52 -26.99
C LEU A 396 -5.56 11.87 -27.68
N ARG A 397 -5.81 12.99 -26.97
CA ARG A 397 -5.65 14.35 -27.51
C ARG A 397 -4.20 14.61 -27.88
N LEU A 398 -3.26 14.24 -26.98
CA LEU A 398 -1.82 14.36 -27.26
C LEU A 398 -1.42 13.62 -28.55
N LEU A 399 -1.90 12.36 -28.70
CA LEU A 399 -1.65 11.57 -29.92
C LEU A 399 -2.18 12.25 -31.17
N ALA A 400 -3.42 12.74 -31.11
CA ALA A 400 -4.06 13.42 -32.24
C ALA A 400 -3.33 14.69 -32.65
N ASP A 401 -3.00 15.54 -31.67
CA ASP A 401 -2.31 16.81 -31.91
C ASP A 401 -0.90 16.60 -32.49
N ARG A 402 -0.17 15.60 -32.00
CA ARG A 402 1.20 15.33 -32.48
C ARG A 402 1.27 14.71 -33.87
N LEU A 403 0.28 13.90 -34.24
CA LEU A 403 0.25 13.22 -35.54
C LEU A 403 -0.67 13.92 -36.55
N ASP A 404 -1.34 15.01 -36.16
CA ASP A 404 -2.30 15.77 -36.98
C ASP A 404 -3.45 14.87 -37.48
N LEU A 405 -4.07 14.11 -36.55
CA LEU A 405 -5.13 13.16 -36.89
C LEU A 405 -6.50 13.82 -36.91
N PRO A 406 -7.39 13.47 -37.91
CA PRO A 406 -8.77 13.93 -37.92
C PRO A 406 -9.53 13.50 -36.65
N ARG A 407 -10.49 14.31 -36.20
CA ARG A 407 -11.32 14.02 -35.01
C ARG A 407 -12.13 12.73 -35.13
N GLU A 408 -12.50 12.32 -36.32
CA GLU A 408 -13.19 11.06 -36.62
C GLU A 408 -12.33 9.85 -36.25
N THR A 409 -11.02 9.94 -36.42
CA THR A 409 -10.05 8.88 -36.03
C THR A 409 -10.00 8.67 -34.52
N LEU A 410 -10.20 9.75 -33.74
CA LEU A 410 -10.24 9.69 -32.28
C LEU A 410 -11.43 8.88 -31.76
N ALA A 411 -12.60 8.99 -32.42
CA ALA A 411 -13.77 8.20 -32.03
C ALA A 411 -13.50 6.68 -32.18
N GLY A 412 -12.79 6.27 -33.23
CA GLY A 412 -12.39 4.89 -33.46
C GLY A 412 -11.32 4.39 -32.47
N LEU A 413 -10.41 5.26 -32.05
CA LEU A 413 -9.38 4.96 -31.04
C LEU A 413 -9.94 5.00 -29.61
N GLY A 414 -11.00 5.77 -29.38
CA GLY A 414 -11.72 5.83 -28.10
C GLY A 414 -12.62 4.62 -27.86
N ALA A 415 -13.12 4.01 -28.94
CA ALA A 415 -13.92 2.79 -28.85
C ALA A 415 -13.01 1.58 -28.54
N ARG A 416 -13.04 1.11 -27.32
CA ARG A 416 -12.42 -0.16 -26.94
C ARG A 416 -13.12 -1.25 -27.75
N ALA A 417 -12.36 -2.07 -28.49
CA ALA A 417 -12.89 -3.34 -28.97
C ALA A 417 -13.46 -4.07 -27.74
N GLN A 418 -14.74 -4.46 -27.83
CA GLN A 418 -15.39 -5.24 -26.78
C GLN A 418 -14.66 -6.57 -26.64
N ALA A 419 -13.52 -6.56 -25.95
CA ALA A 419 -12.95 -7.75 -25.36
C ALA A 419 -13.76 -8.02 -24.11
N THR A 420 -14.49 -9.12 -24.10
CA THR A 420 -15.02 -9.76 -22.92
C THR A 420 -13.88 -9.98 -21.93
N ALA A 421 -13.61 -9.01 -21.10
CA ALA A 421 -12.66 -9.12 -20.01
C ALA A 421 -13.39 -8.81 -18.72
N SER A 422 -13.27 -9.72 -17.80
CA SER A 422 -13.62 -9.59 -16.40
C SER A 422 -13.20 -8.22 -15.87
N LEU A 423 -14.16 -7.35 -15.62
CA LEU A 423 -13.98 -6.13 -14.84
C LEU A 423 -13.93 -6.54 -13.38
N THR A 424 -12.76 -6.50 -12.81
CA THR A 424 -12.51 -6.75 -11.41
C THR A 424 -12.26 -5.45 -10.67
N GLU A 425 -12.98 -5.30 -9.57
CA GLU A 425 -12.50 -4.86 -8.27
C GLU A 425 -11.86 -3.46 -8.19
N ASP A 426 -12.58 -2.58 -7.57
CA ASP A 426 -12.32 -1.25 -7.00
C ASP A 426 -13.06 -0.09 -7.70
N LEU A 427 -14.37 -0.25 -7.87
CA LEU A 427 -15.22 0.87 -8.22
C LEU A 427 -15.75 1.55 -6.96
N SER A 428 -15.60 2.88 -6.93
CA SER A 428 -16.27 3.74 -5.95
C SER A 428 -17.72 3.31 -5.73
N PRO A 429 -18.28 3.35 -4.51
CA PRO A 429 -19.65 2.95 -4.20
C PRO A 429 -20.73 3.61 -5.07
N LYS A 430 -20.39 4.66 -5.82
CA LYS A 430 -21.32 5.39 -6.71
C LYS A 430 -21.49 4.76 -8.09
N MET A 431 -20.68 3.78 -8.50
CA MET A 431 -20.73 3.15 -9.83
C MET A 431 -20.97 1.63 -9.79
N LEU A 432 -21.68 1.14 -8.79
CA LEU A 432 -22.07 -0.27 -8.71
C LEU A 432 -23.03 -0.62 -9.87
N VAL A 433 -22.65 -1.57 -10.71
CA VAL A 433 -23.52 -2.18 -11.72
C VAL A 433 -24.74 -2.76 -11.00
N LYS A 434 -25.94 -2.74 -11.61
CA LYS A 434 -27.18 -3.25 -11.01
C LYS A 434 -27.05 -4.64 -10.38
N GLY A 435 -26.21 -5.53 -10.93
CA GLY A 435 -25.95 -6.87 -10.42
C GLY A 435 -25.19 -6.89 -9.10
N ASP A 436 -24.16 -6.06 -8.95
CA ASP A 436 -23.36 -5.99 -7.73
C ASP A 436 -24.15 -5.36 -6.56
N ARG A 437 -25.05 -4.43 -6.86
CA ARG A 437 -25.97 -3.89 -5.84
C ARG A 437 -26.86 -4.96 -5.23
N LEU A 438 -27.44 -5.85 -6.04
CA LEU A 438 -28.28 -6.97 -5.59
C LEU A 438 -27.47 -7.90 -4.67
N GLU A 439 -26.24 -8.24 -5.05
CA GLU A 439 -25.36 -9.10 -4.26
C GLU A 439 -25.01 -8.46 -2.90
N ARG A 440 -24.65 -7.16 -2.91
CA ARG A 440 -24.35 -6.42 -1.70
C ARG A 440 -25.55 -6.29 -0.77
N ASP A 441 -26.73 -5.98 -1.30
CA ASP A 441 -27.95 -5.88 -0.50
C ASP A 441 -28.33 -7.26 0.10
N THR A 442 -28.15 -8.35 -0.67
CA THR A 442 -28.37 -9.71 -0.17
C THR A 442 -27.41 -10.06 0.97
N LEU A 443 -26.12 -9.82 0.79
CA LEU A 443 -25.11 -10.08 1.82
C LEU A 443 -25.30 -9.19 3.05
N ALA A 444 -25.69 -7.93 2.85
CA ALA A 444 -26.01 -6.99 3.93
C ALA A 444 -27.20 -7.49 4.78
N ALA A 445 -28.25 -8.01 4.13
CA ALA A 445 -29.36 -8.63 4.84
C ALA A 445 -28.92 -9.87 5.64
N CYS A 446 -28.04 -10.71 5.08
CA CYS A 446 -27.50 -11.88 5.78
C CYS A 446 -26.59 -11.51 6.97
N VAL A 447 -25.88 -10.38 6.91
CA VAL A 447 -25.09 -9.84 8.03
C VAL A 447 -26.01 -9.35 9.14
N ALA A 448 -27.08 -8.62 8.80
CA ALA A 448 -28.03 -8.07 9.78
C ALA A 448 -28.93 -9.14 10.41
N TYR A 449 -29.25 -10.19 9.66
CA TYR A 449 -30.16 -11.27 10.08
C TYR A 449 -29.50 -12.64 9.92
N PRO A 450 -28.81 -13.15 10.96
CA PRO A 450 -28.10 -14.45 10.89
C PRO A 450 -29.00 -15.65 10.54
N SER A 451 -30.33 -15.57 10.74
CA SER A 451 -31.30 -16.57 10.29
C SER A 451 -31.25 -16.81 8.78
N LEU A 452 -30.92 -15.76 7.99
CA LEU A 452 -30.81 -15.84 6.54
C LEU A 452 -29.55 -16.58 6.05
N VAL A 453 -28.52 -16.71 6.88
CA VAL A 453 -27.30 -17.44 6.51
C VAL A 453 -27.60 -18.90 6.20
N LYS A 454 -28.58 -19.50 6.85
CA LYS A 454 -29.05 -20.87 6.52
C LYS A 454 -29.60 -20.97 5.09
N LEU A 455 -30.33 -19.96 4.64
CA LEU A 455 -30.84 -19.90 3.26
C LEU A 455 -29.71 -19.56 2.27
N LEU A 456 -28.73 -18.78 2.69
CA LEU A 456 -27.54 -18.47 1.89
C LEU A 456 -26.70 -19.73 1.59
N THR A 457 -26.73 -20.78 2.43
CA THR A 457 -26.05 -22.06 2.13
C THR A 457 -26.59 -22.72 0.87
N GLU A 458 -27.88 -22.53 0.56
CA GLU A 458 -28.53 -23.07 -0.66
C GLU A 458 -28.19 -22.25 -1.92
N VAL A 459 -27.60 -21.07 -1.77
CA VAL A 459 -27.16 -20.20 -2.87
C VAL A 459 -25.68 -20.42 -3.10
N SER A 460 -25.31 -21.13 -4.17
CA SER A 460 -23.90 -21.44 -4.48
C SER A 460 -23.09 -20.18 -4.77
N PRO A 461 -21.75 -20.21 -4.63
CA PRO A 461 -20.87 -19.08 -4.96
C PRO A 461 -21.05 -18.54 -6.39
N GLU A 462 -21.46 -19.39 -7.33
CA GLU A 462 -21.67 -19.04 -8.74
C GLU A 462 -22.84 -18.08 -8.99
N HIS A 463 -23.69 -17.85 -7.98
CA HIS A 463 -24.74 -16.84 -8.04
C HIS A 463 -24.21 -15.41 -7.90
N PHE A 464 -22.96 -15.27 -7.46
CA PHE A 464 -22.29 -13.99 -7.27
C PHE A 464 -21.29 -13.74 -8.41
N ASP A 465 -21.38 -12.59 -9.05
CA ASP A 465 -20.48 -12.19 -10.14
C ASP A 465 -19.17 -11.64 -9.58
N SER A 466 -19.22 -10.89 -8.46
CA SER A 466 -18.05 -10.33 -7.80
C SER A 466 -17.27 -11.38 -7.01
N ALA A 467 -15.95 -11.48 -7.26
CA ALA A 467 -15.04 -12.36 -6.53
C ALA A 467 -15.02 -12.04 -5.03
N LEU A 468 -15.08 -10.76 -4.67
CA LEU A 468 -15.12 -10.30 -3.29
C LEU A 468 -16.43 -10.72 -2.59
N ASN A 469 -17.57 -10.59 -3.27
CA ASN A 469 -18.87 -11.02 -2.74
C ASN A 469 -18.93 -12.55 -2.60
N ARG A 470 -18.34 -13.31 -3.52
CA ARG A 470 -18.18 -14.79 -3.41
C ARG A 470 -17.38 -15.18 -2.18
N ARG A 471 -16.21 -14.55 -1.99
CA ARG A 471 -15.34 -14.78 -0.82
C ARG A 471 -16.05 -14.42 0.48
N PHE A 472 -16.80 -13.33 0.51
CA PHE A 472 -17.57 -12.92 1.68
C PHE A 472 -18.74 -13.86 1.97
N ARG A 473 -19.42 -14.36 0.94
CA ARG A 473 -20.47 -15.41 1.08
C ARG A 473 -19.89 -16.67 1.73
N GLU A 474 -18.71 -17.12 1.28
CA GLU A 474 -18.03 -18.28 1.86
C GLU A 474 -17.63 -18.04 3.32
N HIS A 475 -17.15 -16.83 3.64
CA HIS A 475 -16.87 -16.41 5.01
C HIS A 475 -18.10 -16.51 5.91
N LEU A 476 -19.26 -16.01 5.47
CA LEU A 476 -20.51 -16.08 6.23
C LEU A 476 -21.00 -17.51 6.46
N VAL A 477 -20.85 -18.37 5.46
CA VAL A 477 -21.34 -19.76 5.52
C VAL A 477 -20.40 -20.67 6.30
N ASN A 478 -19.10 -20.53 6.13
CA ASN A 478 -18.08 -21.43 6.68
C ASN A 478 -17.50 -20.95 8.01
N GLY A 479 -17.74 -19.70 8.41
CA GLY A 479 -17.25 -19.13 9.66
C GLY A 479 -15.71 -18.93 9.70
N THR A 480 -15.06 -18.80 8.53
CA THR A 480 -13.62 -18.62 8.42
C THR A 480 -13.20 -17.22 8.89
N ALA A 481 -12.17 -17.10 9.72
CA ALA A 481 -11.61 -15.80 10.06
C ALA A 481 -10.84 -15.24 8.86
N ASP A 482 -11.19 -14.02 8.42
CA ASP A 482 -10.53 -13.33 7.32
C ASP A 482 -10.48 -11.83 7.64
N ASP A 483 -9.32 -11.37 8.11
CA ASP A 483 -9.10 -9.99 8.53
C ASP A 483 -9.32 -8.98 7.39
N ASP A 484 -9.11 -9.39 6.14
CA ASP A 484 -9.33 -8.55 4.97
C ASP A 484 -10.82 -8.24 4.72
N LEU A 485 -11.72 -9.07 5.28
CA LEU A 485 -13.16 -8.90 5.11
C LEU A 485 -13.84 -8.05 6.20
N VAL A 486 -13.10 -7.61 7.22
CA VAL A 486 -13.67 -6.81 8.35
C VAL A 486 -14.26 -5.49 7.86
N THR A 487 -13.56 -4.80 6.95
CA THR A 487 -14.06 -3.54 6.36
C THR A 487 -15.34 -3.75 5.55
N LEU A 488 -15.39 -4.83 4.74
CA LEU A 488 -16.58 -5.19 3.97
C LEU A 488 -17.75 -5.56 4.90
N ARG A 489 -17.50 -6.32 5.96
CA ARG A 489 -18.51 -6.66 6.97
C ARG A 489 -19.10 -5.41 7.62
N ALA A 490 -18.26 -4.43 7.98
CA ALA A 490 -18.71 -3.16 8.56
C ALA A 490 -19.52 -2.32 7.57
N GLU A 491 -19.12 -2.29 6.29
CA GLU A 491 -19.89 -1.65 5.22
C GLU A 491 -21.27 -2.29 5.05
N LEU A 492 -21.34 -3.62 4.95
CA LEU A 492 -22.59 -4.36 4.75
C LEU A 492 -23.54 -4.23 5.94
N ASP A 493 -23.01 -4.26 7.17
CA ASP A 493 -23.79 -4.03 8.38
C ASP A 493 -24.39 -2.59 8.41
N ALA A 494 -23.59 -1.59 8.07
CA ALA A 494 -24.06 -0.21 7.98
C ALA A 494 -25.05 -0.02 6.82
N ARG A 495 -24.84 -0.73 5.70
CA ARG A 495 -25.71 -0.70 4.51
C ARG A 495 -27.10 -1.29 4.81
N ALA A 496 -27.19 -2.41 5.52
CA ALA A 496 -28.47 -3.01 5.91
C ALA A 496 -29.35 -2.01 6.69
N ALA A 497 -28.74 -1.29 7.63
CA ALA A 497 -29.44 -0.27 8.41
C ALA A 497 -29.86 0.95 7.57
N ARG A 498 -28.99 1.41 6.65
CA ARG A 498 -29.27 2.58 5.80
C ARG A 498 -30.38 2.30 4.78
N GLU A 499 -30.36 1.14 4.15
CA GLU A 499 -31.37 0.75 3.15
C GLU A 499 -32.66 0.20 3.81
N GLY A 500 -32.69 0.08 5.16
CA GLY A 500 -33.85 -0.39 5.90
C GLY A 500 -34.20 -1.84 5.58
N LEU A 501 -33.19 -2.69 5.34
CA LEU A 501 -33.39 -4.09 5.01
C LEU A 501 -33.95 -4.83 6.24
N ASP A 502 -35.03 -5.58 6.04
CA ASP A 502 -35.62 -6.50 7.02
C ASP A 502 -35.43 -7.95 6.59
N GLU A 503 -35.81 -8.90 7.45
CA GLU A 503 -35.65 -10.33 7.18
C GLU A 503 -36.46 -10.78 5.97
N ARG A 504 -37.65 -10.19 5.75
CA ARG A 504 -38.51 -10.48 4.60
C ARG A 504 -37.85 -10.03 3.31
N THR A 505 -37.39 -8.79 3.26
CA THR A 505 -36.62 -8.25 2.13
C THR A 505 -35.38 -9.10 1.84
N GLY A 506 -34.67 -9.57 2.88
CA GLY A 506 -33.51 -10.45 2.72
C GLY A 506 -33.86 -11.79 2.05
N LYS A 507 -35.03 -12.40 2.37
CA LYS A 507 -35.52 -13.60 1.68
C LYS A 507 -35.83 -13.31 0.21
N GLU A 508 -36.47 -12.19 -0.08
CA GLU A 508 -36.80 -11.78 -1.45
C GLU A 508 -35.51 -11.54 -2.29
N LEU A 509 -34.47 -10.94 -1.69
CA LEU A 509 -33.18 -10.73 -2.35
C LEU A 509 -32.45 -12.05 -2.66
N LEU A 510 -32.46 -13.02 -1.74
CA LEU A 510 -31.91 -14.37 -1.97
C LEU A 510 -32.62 -15.09 -3.12
N LEU A 511 -33.95 -15.03 -3.17
CA LEU A 511 -34.75 -15.60 -4.27
C LEU A 511 -34.43 -14.89 -5.59
N THR A 512 -34.27 -13.57 -5.58
CA THR A 512 -33.90 -12.78 -6.77
C THR A 512 -32.54 -13.17 -7.32
N LEU A 513 -31.56 -13.46 -6.45
CA LEU A 513 -30.25 -13.99 -6.87
C LEU A 513 -30.38 -15.37 -7.53
N ARG A 514 -31.19 -16.28 -6.96
CA ARG A 514 -31.44 -17.60 -7.57
C ARG A 514 -32.13 -17.47 -8.91
N GLU A 515 -33.17 -16.62 -9.02
CA GLU A 515 -33.86 -16.35 -10.26
C GLU A 515 -32.94 -15.81 -11.34
N ARG A 516 -32.06 -14.84 -10.99
CA ARG A 516 -31.07 -14.25 -11.90
C ARG A 516 -30.14 -15.33 -12.49
N LYS A 517 -29.63 -16.24 -11.65
CA LYS A 517 -28.74 -17.33 -12.09
C LYS A 517 -29.49 -18.31 -13.01
N LEU A 518 -30.68 -18.77 -12.61
CA LEU A 518 -31.48 -19.70 -13.40
C LEU A 518 -31.85 -19.15 -14.78
N ARG A 519 -32.17 -17.84 -14.88
CA ARG A 519 -32.43 -17.19 -16.16
C ARG A 519 -31.19 -17.11 -17.06
N ARG A 520 -30.02 -16.93 -16.46
CA ARG A 520 -28.74 -16.95 -17.20
C ARG A 520 -28.46 -18.35 -17.73
N ASP A 521 -28.57 -19.34 -16.85
CA ASP A 521 -28.34 -20.74 -17.21
C ASP A 521 -29.30 -21.23 -18.29
N LEU A 522 -30.58 -20.78 -18.28
CA LEU A 522 -31.56 -21.05 -19.33
C LEU A 522 -31.12 -20.48 -20.70
N GLY A 523 -30.45 -19.33 -20.72
CA GLY A 523 -29.96 -18.72 -21.97
C GLY A 523 -28.77 -19.48 -22.58
N GLU A 524 -28.09 -20.32 -21.81
CA GLU A 524 -26.89 -21.08 -22.22
C GLU A 524 -27.13 -22.59 -22.30
N ALA A 525 -28.32 -23.08 -21.90
CA ALA A 525 -28.60 -24.50 -21.72
C ALA A 525 -28.98 -25.21 -23.02
N GLU A 526 -28.53 -26.47 -23.16
CA GLU A 526 -29.03 -27.42 -24.15
C GLU A 526 -30.47 -27.93 -23.81
N LEU A 527 -31.18 -28.45 -24.82
CA LEU A 527 -32.60 -28.75 -24.78
C LEU A 527 -33.02 -29.68 -23.60
N ASP A 528 -32.16 -30.62 -23.25
CA ASP A 528 -32.46 -31.60 -22.17
C ASP A 528 -32.43 -30.96 -20.78
N ARG A 529 -31.53 -29.96 -20.57
CA ARG A 529 -31.38 -29.26 -19.30
C ARG A 529 -32.41 -28.15 -19.11
N MET A 530 -33.01 -27.64 -20.19
CA MET A 530 -33.99 -26.54 -20.13
C MET A 530 -35.24 -26.90 -19.30
N LYS A 531 -35.69 -28.17 -19.33
CA LYS A 531 -36.86 -28.61 -18.57
C LYS A 531 -36.63 -28.54 -17.05
N GLU A 532 -35.44 -28.95 -16.60
CA GLU A 532 -35.06 -28.91 -15.19
C GLU A 532 -34.96 -27.48 -14.70
N LEU A 533 -34.35 -26.61 -15.52
CA LEU A 533 -34.20 -25.20 -15.19
C LEU A 533 -35.52 -24.44 -15.15
N HIS A 534 -36.47 -24.76 -16.04
CA HIS A 534 -37.82 -24.21 -16.00
C HIS A 534 -38.59 -24.66 -14.75
N ALA A 535 -38.45 -25.92 -14.36
CA ALA A 535 -39.08 -26.43 -13.13
C ALA A 535 -38.49 -25.73 -11.89
N ALA A 536 -37.16 -25.55 -11.84
CA ALA A 536 -36.50 -24.82 -10.77
C ALA A 536 -36.90 -23.33 -10.71
N LEU A 537 -37.07 -22.69 -11.86
CA LEU A 537 -37.55 -21.30 -11.94
C LEU A 537 -38.99 -21.17 -11.43
N ALA A 538 -39.87 -22.11 -11.78
CA ALA A 538 -41.23 -22.15 -11.28
C ALA A 538 -41.31 -22.30 -9.76
N LEU A 539 -40.42 -23.10 -9.14
CA LEU A 539 -40.33 -23.23 -7.69
C LEU A 539 -39.88 -21.93 -7.02
N VAL A 540 -38.91 -21.22 -7.60
CA VAL A 540 -38.46 -19.89 -7.09
C VAL A 540 -39.59 -18.88 -7.19
N GLN A 541 -40.36 -18.87 -8.28
CA GLN A 541 -41.53 -17.99 -8.44
C GLN A 541 -42.66 -18.33 -7.45
N ALA A 542 -42.89 -19.61 -7.17
CA ALA A 542 -43.87 -20.02 -6.14
C ALA A 542 -43.43 -19.53 -4.74
N ALA A 543 -42.16 -19.67 -4.40
CA ALA A 543 -41.62 -19.18 -3.13
C ALA A 543 -41.75 -17.64 -2.96
N PHE A 544 -41.69 -16.87 -4.04
CA PHE A 544 -42.00 -15.42 -3.99
C PHE A 544 -43.45 -15.15 -3.60
N HIS A 545 -44.40 -16.00 -4.02
CA HIS A 545 -45.80 -15.85 -3.65
C HIS A 545 -46.08 -16.20 -2.18
N GLU A 546 -45.28 -17.09 -1.59
CA GLU A 546 -45.43 -17.45 -0.16
C GLU A 546 -44.85 -16.37 0.79
N ILE A 547 -43.90 -15.57 0.32
CA ILE A 547 -43.29 -14.49 1.12
C ILE A 547 -44.14 -13.21 1.03
N ARG A 548 -44.91 -13.01 -0.01
CA ARG A 548 -45.83 -11.87 -0.17
C ARG A 548 -47.06 -12.01 0.68
#